data_fe9012cefb853698ce1e4553b1f81f98
#
_entry.id   fe9012cefb853698ce1e4553b1f81f98
#
_cell.length_a   1.000
_cell.length_b   1.000
_cell.length_c   1.000
_cell.angle_alpha   90.00
_cell.angle_beta   90.00
_cell.angle_gamma   90.00
#
_symmetry.space_group_name_H-M   'P 1'
#
loop_
_entity.id
_entity.type
_entity.pdbx_description
1 polymer ?
#
loop_
_entity_poly.entity_id
_entity_poly.type
_entity_poly.pdbx_seq_one_letter_code
_entity_poly.pdbx_strand_id
1 'polypeptide(L)'
;MDILFVIDRLELKYFEFNNLVTNFWIIRELLNENKNVFITTIDKLGMSKGIPFAHCYESYEKDGNIFYEKTDICKDINDFQLVMFRPDPPVDLDYI
;
A
#
# COMPACT_ATOMS: atom_id res chain seq x y z
N MET A 1 13.09 -0.20 -8.30
CA MET A 1 11.74 0.13 -8.75
C MET A 1 10.87 0.38 -7.54
N ASP A 2 10.23 1.53 -7.49
CA ASP A 2 9.37 1.92 -6.39
C ASP A 2 7.91 1.71 -6.78
N ILE A 3 7.19 0.99 -5.93
CA ILE A 3 5.80 0.61 -6.18
C ILE A 3 4.95 1.10 -5.02
N LEU A 4 3.83 1.73 -5.32
CA LEU A 4 2.88 2.20 -4.32
C LEU A 4 1.63 1.31 -4.34
N PHE A 5 1.27 0.78 -3.18
CA PHE A 5 0.01 0.07 -2.98
C PHE A 5 -0.95 0.96 -2.20
N VAL A 6 -2.08 1.24 -2.80
CA VAL A 6 -3.19 1.94 -2.13
C VAL A 6 -4.17 0.88 -1.68
N ILE A 7 -4.30 0.69 -0.39
CA ILE A 7 -5.14 -0.34 0.20
C ILE A 7 -6.21 0.27 1.12
N ASP A 8 -7.11 -0.56 1.60
CA ASP A 8 -8.15 -0.16 2.52
C ASP A 8 -7.55 0.18 3.89
N ARG A 9 -8.13 1.17 4.59
CA ARG A 9 -7.71 1.56 5.93
C ARG A 9 -7.77 0.39 6.92
N LEU A 10 -8.80 -0.42 6.81
CA LEU A 10 -8.95 -1.58 7.69
C LEU A 10 -7.88 -2.62 7.40
N GLU A 11 -7.58 -2.84 6.13
CA GLU A 11 -6.51 -3.75 5.73
C GLU A 11 -5.16 -3.29 6.27
N LEU A 12 -4.87 -2.00 6.20
CA LEU A 12 -3.63 -1.45 6.73
C LEU A 12 -3.52 -1.69 8.23
N LYS A 13 -4.61 -1.51 8.96
CA LYS A 13 -4.61 -1.69 10.41
C LYS A 13 -4.20 -3.10 10.83
N TYR A 14 -4.61 -4.11 10.07
CA TYR A 14 -4.36 -5.51 10.38
C TYR A 14 -3.36 -6.17 9.43
N PHE A 15 -2.63 -5.38 8.66
CA PHE A 15 -1.78 -5.87 7.59
C PHE A 15 -0.76 -6.90 8.06
N GLU A 16 -0.13 -6.65 9.19
CA GLU A 16 0.92 -7.52 9.73
C GLU A 16 0.40 -8.90 10.15
N PHE A 17 -0.90 -9.04 10.33
CA PHE A 17 -1.51 -10.26 10.82
C PHE A 17 -2.39 -10.94 9.78
N ASN A 18 -2.44 -10.42 8.57
CA ASN A 18 -3.44 -10.85 7.60
C ASN A 18 -2.81 -11.44 6.35
N ASN A 19 -2.26 -12.66 6.50
CA ASN A 19 -1.67 -13.39 5.38
C ASN A 19 -2.71 -14.06 4.47
N LEU A 20 -4.01 -13.84 4.72
CA LEU A 20 -5.07 -14.38 3.89
C LEU A 20 -5.49 -13.41 2.79
N VAL A 21 -4.99 -12.19 2.82
CA VAL A 21 -5.35 -11.15 1.85
C VAL A 21 -4.45 -11.26 0.63
N THR A 22 -5.04 -11.14 -0.56
CA THR A 22 -4.31 -11.20 -1.82
C THR A 22 -3.17 -10.17 -1.88
N ASN A 23 -3.41 -8.96 -1.38
CA ASN A 23 -2.40 -7.90 -1.40
C ASN A 23 -1.14 -8.27 -0.62
N PHE A 24 -1.29 -9.03 0.47
CA PHE A 24 -0.15 -9.52 1.24
C PHE A 24 0.79 -10.35 0.35
N TRP A 25 0.23 -11.28 -0.41
CA TRP A 25 1.02 -12.17 -1.26
C TRP A 25 1.66 -11.44 -2.43
N ILE A 26 0.95 -10.46 -3.00
CA ILE A 26 1.50 -9.66 -4.09
C ILE A 26 2.69 -8.84 -3.58
N ILE A 27 2.55 -8.19 -2.44
CA ILE A 27 3.61 -7.38 -1.87
C ILE A 27 4.81 -8.23 -1.51
N ARG A 28 4.58 -9.40 -0.92
CA ARG A 28 5.64 -10.34 -0.58
C ARG A 28 6.45 -10.75 -1.81
N GLU A 29 5.77 -11.07 -2.89
CA GLU A 29 6.44 -11.43 -4.14
C GLU A 29 7.29 -10.30 -4.68
N LEU A 30 6.76 -9.08 -4.66
CA LEU A 30 7.50 -7.90 -5.12
C LEU A 30 8.73 -7.64 -4.26
N LEU A 31 8.62 -7.78 -2.95
CA LEU A 31 9.76 -7.63 -2.05
C LEU A 31 10.82 -8.70 -2.31
N ASN A 32 10.39 -9.93 -2.60
CA ASN A 32 11.32 -11.00 -2.95
C ASN A 32 12.05 -10.73 -4.25
N GLU A 33 11.48 -9.93 -5.13
CA GLU A 33 12.10 -9.50 -6.38
C GLU A 33 12.94 -8.23 -6.22
N ASN A 34 13.22 -7.83 -4.98
CA ASN A 34 14.00 -6.64 -4.65
C ASN A 34 13.37 -5.33 -5.09
N LYS A 35 12.04 -5.28 -5.16
CA LYS A 35 11.31 -4.03 -5.40
C LYS A 35 11.11 -3.30 -4.08
N ASN A 36 11.03 -1.99 -4.15
CA ASN A 36 10.65 -1.17 -2.99
C ASN A 36 9.15 -0.98 -3.01
N VAL A 37 8.48 -1.47 -1.98
CA VAL A 37 7.02 -1.41 -1.91
C VAL A 37 6.60 -0.49 -0.78
N PHE A 38 5.82 0.52 -1.12
CA PHE A 38 5.24 1.47 -0.17
C PHE A 38 3.74 1.25 -0.09
N ILE A 39 3.18 1.44 1.09
CA ILE A 39 1.77 1.19 1.35
C ILE A 39 1.12 2.49 1.83
N THR A 40 -0.06 2.77 1.30
CA THR A 40 -0.84 3.93 1.72
C THR A 40 -2.33 3.61 1.67
N THR A 41 -3.13 4.56 2.10
CA THR A 41 -4.59 4.48 2.05
C THR A 41 -5.12 5.72 1.33
N ILE A 42 -6.38 5.66 0.87
CA ILE A 42 -6.97 6.75 0.07
C ILE A 42 -6.94 8.08 0.81
N ASP A 43 -7.19 8.07 2.12
CA ASP A 43 -7.23 9.29 2.94
C ASP A 43 -5.86 9.96 3.09
N LYS A 44 -4.78 9.29 2.68
CA LYS A 44 -3.42 9.82 2.75
C LYS A 44 -2.91 10.32 1.41
N LEU A 45 -3.75 10.30 0.40
CA LEU A 45 -3.45 10.86 -0.91
C LEU A 45 -3.90 12.33 -0.94
N GLY A 46 -3.17 13.15 -1.67
CA GLY A 46 -3.54 14.54 -1.82
C GLY A 46 -2.88 15.19 -3.02
N MET A 47 -3.11 16.48 -3.14
CA MET A 47 -2.52 17.28 -4.20
C MET A 47 -2.10 18.62 -3.65
N SER A 48 -0.89 19.05 -3.98
CA SER A 48 -0.37 20.34 -3.57
C SER A 48 0.26 21.02 -4.77
N LYS A 49 -0.23 22.21 -5.11
CA LYS A 49 0.27 22.99 -6.25
C LYS A 49 0.30 22.19 -7.55
N GLY A 50 -0.72 21.37 -7.76
CA GLY A 50 -0.81 20.53 -8.96
C GLY A 50 0.02 19.25 -8.92
N ILE A 51 0.73 18.99 -7.84
CA ILE A 51 1.55 17.79 -7.68
C ILE A 51 0.82 16.78 -6.80
N PRO A 52 0.49 15.59 -7.31
CA PRO A 52 -0.13 14.55 -6.48
C PRO A 52 0.90 13.95 -5.52
N PHE A 53 0.51 13.76 -4.28
CA PHE A 53 1.39 13.18 -3.27
C PHE A 53 0.69 12.08 -2.47
N ALA A 54 1.50 11.25 -1.83
CA ALA A 54 1.01 10.24 -0.90
C ALA A 54 1.87 10.24 0.37
N HIS A 55 1.21 10.19 1.52
CA HIS A 55 1.87 9.83 2.76
C HIS A 55 1.85 8.32 2.83
N CYS A 56 3.00 7.69 2.74
CA CYS A 56 3.09 6.24 2.60
C CYS A 56 4.11 5.66 3.57
N TYR A 57 4.00 4.35 3.77
CA TYR A 57 4.86 3.59 4.69
C TYR A 57 5.68 2.60 3.89
N GLU A 58 6.98 2.55 4.14
CA GLU A 58 7.83 1.56 3.50
C GLU A 58 7.57 0.18 4.11
N SER A 59 7.34 -0.82 3.28
CA SER A 59 7.12 -2.18 3.72
C SER A 59 8.40 -3.00 3.65
N TYR A 60 8.47 -4.07 4.47
CA TYR A 60 9.60 -4.97 4.47
C TYR A 60 9.16 -6.36 4.93
N GLU A 61 9.92 -7.37 4.53
CA GLU A 61 9.66 -8.74 4.95
C GLU A 61 10.60 -9.12 6.09
N LYS A 62 10.03 -9.78 7.11
CA LYS A 62 10.80 -10.31 8.23
C LYS A 62 10.15 -11.61 8.68
N ASP A 63 10.95 -12.70 8.72
CA ASP A 63 10.51 -14.02 9.19
C ASP A 63 9.26 -14.53 8.47
N GLY A 64 9.17 -14.26 7.18
CA GLY A 64 8.04 -14.71 6.35
C GLY A 64 6.80 -13.84 6.45
N ASN A 65 6.82 -12.80 7.27
CA ASN A 65 5.72 -11.85 7.41
C ASN A 65 6.11 -10.49 6.84
N ILE A 66 5.10 -9.71 6.49
CA ILE A 66 5.31 -8.38 5.95
C ILE A 66 4.93 -7.36 7.02
N PHE A 67 5.84 -6.44 7.26
CA PHE A 67 5.67 -5.33 8.17
C PHE A 67 5.80 -4.02 7.41
N TYR A 68 5.45 -2.92 8.03
CA TYR A 68 5.69 -1.60 7.47
C TYR A 68 6.21 -0.66 8.54
N GLU A 69 7.00 0.31 8.10
CA GLU A 69 7.51 1.34 8.99
C GLU A 69 6.36 2.18 9.55
N LYS A 70 6.42 2.50 10.83
CA LYS A 70 5.33 3.23 11.49
C LYS A 70 5.38 4.73 11.23
N THR A 71 6.49 5.22 10.71
CA THR A 71 6.64 6.63 10.33
C THR A 71 6.39 6.75 8.84
N ASP A 72 5.44 7.58 8.47
CA ASP A 72 5.14 7.82 7.07
C ASP A 72 6.13 8.79 6.43
N ILE A 73 6.25 8.67 5.11
CA ILE A 73 7.00 9.62 4.31
C ILE A 73 6.08 10.19 3.24
N CYS A 74 6.29 11.45 2.89
CA CYS A 74 5.53 12.09 1.84
C CYS A 74 6.30 12.00 0.53
N LYS A 75 5.71 11.37 -0.48
CA LYS A 75 6.33 11.19 -1.79
C LYS A 75 5.43 11.70 -2.89
N ASP A 76 6.04 12.24 -3.94
CA ASP A 76 5.34 12.55 -5.18
C ASP A 76 4.90 11.23 -5.82
N ILE A 77 3.62 11.13 -6.18
CA ILE A 77 3.09 9.90 -6.78
C ILE A 77 3.79 9.60 -8.11
N ASN A 78 4.25 10.63 -8.81
CA ASN A 78 4.99 10.45 -10.06
C ASN A 78 6.36 9.79 -9.89
N ASP A 79 6.86 9.72 -8.66
CA ASP A 79 8.13 9.05 -8.38
C ASP A 79 8.01 7.52 -8.37
N PHE A 80 6.78 7.01 -8.34
CA PHE A 80 6.56 5.56 -8.38
C PHE A 80 6.49 5.09 -9.83
N GLN A 81 7.11 3.95 -10.10
CA GLN A 81 7.04 3.32 -11.41
C GLN A 81 5.72 2.57 -11.62
N LEU A 82 5.07 2.19 -10.52
CA LEU A 82 3.80 1.50 -10.57
C LEU A 82 2.96 1.90 -9.36
N VAL A 83 1.68 2.17 -9.59
CA VAL A 83 0.71 2.41 -8.53
C VAL A 83 -0.37 1.35 -8.63
N MET A 84 -0.51 0.54 -7.59
CA MET A 84 -1.53 -0.50 -7.50
C MET A 84 -2.66 0.03 -6.63
N PHE A 85 -3.78 0.35 -7.24
CA PHE A 85 -4.95 0.84 -6.52
C PHE A 85 -5.84 -0.34 -6.17
N ARG A 86 -5.76 -0.79 -4.93
CA ARG A 86 -6.36 -2.04 -4.49
C ARG A 86 -7.17 -1.95 -3.19
N PRO A 87 -7.92 -0.87 -2.94
CA PRO A 87 -8.84 -0.88 -1.80
C PRO A 87 -9.97 -1.85 -2.08
N ASP A 88 -10.43 -2.54 -1.05
CA ASP A 88 -11.61 -3.38 -1.19
C ASP A 88 -12.81 -2.49 -1.49
N PRO A 89 -13.64 -2.84 -2.48
CA PRO A 89 -14.86 -2.10 -2.68
C PRO A 89 -15.75 -2.25 -1.44
N PRO A 90 -16.46 -1.18 -1.06
CA PRO A 90 -17.38 -1.30 0.06
C PRO A 90 -18.37 -2.40 -0.24
N VAL A 91 -18.57 -3.30 0.72
CA VAL A 91 -19.59 -4.33 0.60
C VAL A 91 -20.93 -3.63 0.79
N ASP A 92 -21.57 -3.39 -0.33
CA ASP A 92 -22.87 -2.77 -0.35
C ASP A 92 -23.86 -3.78 -0.92
N LEU A 93 -24.98 -3.93 -0.28
CA LEU A 93 -26.02 -4.85 -0.73
C LEU A 93 -26.55 -4.46 -2.11
N ASP A 94 -26.37 -3.23 -2.52
CA ASP A 94 -26.76 -2.76 -3.84
C ASP A 94 -25.94 -3.36 -4.97
N TYR A 95 -24.82 -4.00 -4.65
CA TYR A 95 -24.04 -4.74 -5.63
C TYR A 95 -24.62 -6.10 -5.97
N ILE A 96 -25.62 -6.52 -5.23
CA ILE A 96 -26.16 -7.86 -5.36
C ILE A 96 -27.45 -7.84 -6.18
#